data_2975a64312839824ecc2563babb3ae8c
#
_entry.id   2975a64312839824ecc2563babb3ae8c
#
_cell.length_a   1.000
_cell.length_b   1.000
_cell.length_c   1.000
_cell.angle_alpha   90.00
_cell.angle_beta   90.00
_cell.angle_gamma   90.00
#
_symmetry.space_group_name_H-M   'P 1'
#
loop_
_entity.id
_entity.type
_entity.pdbx_description
1 polymer ?
#
loop_
_entity_poly.entity_id
_entity_poly.type
_entity_poly.pdbx_seq_one_letter_code
_entity_poly.pdbx_strand_id
1 'polypeptide(L)'
;MCHLTYGETMVTLIVLGSVMTLVFGLERIVPLGMKRMPSPRRFLATDIAWFLVAGGAGVVVTLLLAPLLERTAVGPIATLLEIAPTGVQLAIGVVLYDLASTTIHRAMHKSDVLWAVHKVHHSSRELDALATTRAHMLENLVRQVPAQTVLFVLGFSGANVALVAVLFAGWAVVGHSNLRVGARWIEMLFVTPRVHHLHHVPATSQRNFATVFTAWDRVTNRFVSVRSAPWDEFGVPGEVESYPQRFVDAVREPLKEIHGRRHARLTA
;
A
#
# COMPACT_ATOMS: atom_id res chain seq x y z
N MET A 1 -17.29 -11.87 21.47
CA MET A 1 -17.58 -11.44 20.08
C MET A 1 -17.38 -9.94 20.04
N CYS A 2 -16.23 -9.49 19.61
CA CYS A 2 -15.97 -8.05 19.47
C CYS A 2 -16.17 -7.71 17.98
N HIS A 3 -17.42 -7.43 17.61
CA HIS A 3 -17.69 -6.83 16.31
C HIS A 3 -17.09 -5.44 16.31
N LEU A 4 -16.35 -5.08 15.27
CA LEU A 4 -15.96 -3.69 15.03
C LEU A 4 -17.20 -2.82 15.15
N THR A 5 -17.24 -2.01 16.19
CA THR A 5 -18.35 -1.09 16.39
C THR A 5 -18.28 0.04 15.36
N TYR A 6 -19.42 0.65 15.07
CA TYR A 6 -19.46 1.87 14.26
C TYR A 6 -18.47 2.94 14.77
N GLY A 7 -18.30 3.04 16.10
CA GLY A 7 -17.35 3.95 16.72
C GLY A 7 -15.90 3.63 16.39
N GLU A 8 -15.49 2.37 16.42
CA GLU A 8 -14.10 1.96 16.09
C GLU A 8 -13.78 2.21 14.61
N THR A 9 -14.75 1.98 13.72
CA THR A 9 -14.61 2.29 12.30
C THR A 9 -14.43 3.78 12.07
N MET A 10 -15.24 4.62 12.75
CA MET A 10 -15.11 6.08 12.66
C MET A 10 -13.77 6.57 13.19
N VAL A 11 -13.30 6.05 14.32
CA VAL A 11 -11.96 6.37 14.87
C VAL A 11 -10.87 6.00 13.88
N THR A 12 -10.94 4.83 13.26
CA THR A 12 -10.01 4.38 12.22
C THR A 12 -9.92 5.37 11.07
N LEU A 13 -11.06 5.79 10.52
CA LEU A 13 -11.11 6.76 9.42
C LEU A 13 -10.57 8.13 9.82
N ILE A 14 -10.89 8.59 11.04
CA ILE A 14 -10.38 9.86 11.56
C ILE A 14 -8.85 9.81 11.72
N VAL A 15 -8.32 8.72 12.28
CA VAL A 15 -6.87 8.56 12.46
C VAL A 15 -6.15 8.56 11.11
N LEU A 16 -6.61 7.75 10.14
CA LEU A 16 -5.99 7.70 8.81
C LEU A 16 -6.09 9.04 8.07
N GLY A 17 -7.26 9.69 8.13
CA GLY A 17 -7.45 11.02 7.54
C GLY A 17 -6.56 12.08 8.19
N SER A 18 -6.39 12.01 9.51
CA SER A 18 -5.52 12.93 10.25
C SER A 18 -4.04 12.72 9.90
N VAL A 19 -3.58 11.47 9.85
CA VAL A 19 -2.20 11.13 9.41
C VAL A 19 -1.96 11.62 8.00
N MET A 20 -2.88 11.36 7.07
CA MET A 20 -2.80 11.80 5.69
C MET A 20 -2.71 13.34 5.61
N THR A 21 -3.59 14.04 6.30
CA THR A 21 -3.64 15.51 6.29
C THR A 21 -2.37 16.12 6.90
N LEU A 22 -1.88 15.55 8.00
CA LEU A 22 -0.66 15.98 8.65
C LEU A 22 0.55 15.81 7.74
N VAL A 23 0.73 14.61 7.19
CA VAL A 23 1.88 14.31 6.31
C VAL A 23 1.82 15.18 5.06
N PHE A 24 0.65 15.30 4.43
CA PHE A 24 0.43 16.15 3.26
C PHE A 24 0.71 17.63 3.54
N GLY A 25 0.36 18.12 4.73
CA GLY A 25 0.68 19.48 5.18
C GLY A 25 2.18 19.68 5.41
N LEU A 26 2.83 18.72 6.09
CA LEU A 26 4.27 18.79 6.36
C LEU A 26 5.12 18.79 5.09
N GLU A 27 4.74 18.04 4.07
CA GLU A 27 5.42 18.03 2.76
C GLU A 27 5.48 19.42 2.11
N ARG A 28 4.55 20.32 2.45
CA ARG A 28 4.43 21.65 1.84
C ARG A 28 5.05 22.76 2.68
N ILE A 29 5.09 22.59 3.99
CA ILE A 29 5.65 23.57 4.92
C ILE A 29 7.16 23.36 5.09
N VAL A 30 7.58 22.10 5.17
CA VAL A 30 9.00 21.73 5.31
C VAL A 30 9.38 21.00 4.03
N PRO A 31 9.91 21.69 3.00
CA PRO A 31 10.38 21.05 1.80
C PRO A 31 11.66 20.23 2.11
N LEU A 32 11.48 19.20 2.93
CA LEU A 32 12.44 18.10 3.04
C LEU A 32 12.41 17.28 1.74
N GLY A 33 11.87 17.90 0.66
CA GLY A 33 11.55 17.25 -0.57
C GLY A 33 12.76 16.68 -1.26
N MET A 34 12.62 15.43 -1.64
CA MET A 34 13.55 14.75 -2.53
C MET A 34 13.44 15.33 -3.94
N LYS A 35 12.25 15.83 -4.29
CA LYS A 35 11.95 16.52 -5.54
C LYS A 35 11.05 17.72 -5.26
N ARG A 36 11.24 18.83 -5.96
CA ARG A 36 10.34 19.98 -5.87
C ARG A 36 9.00 19.59 -6.51
N MET A 37 7.95 19.59 -5.70
CA MET A 37 6.60 19.29 -6.16
C MET A 37 5.98 20.54 -6.82
N PRO A 38 5.25 20.39 -7.94
CA PRO A 38 4.51 21.50 -8.51
C PRO A 38 3.40 21.96 -7.56
N SER A 39 3.16 23.26 -7.54
CA SER A 39 2.03 23.85 -6.81
C SER A 39 1.26 24.76 -7.76
N PRO A 40 -0.02 24.50 -8.03
CA PRO A 40 -0.82 23.37 -7.54
C PRO A 40 -0.41 22.03 -8.17
N ARG A 41 -0.71 20.91 -7.46
CA ARG A 41 -0.51 19.54 -7.95
C ARG A 41 -1.32 19.29 -9.23
N ARG A 42 -0.70 18.75 -10.29
CA ARG A 42 -1.30 18.59 -11.62
C ARG A 42 -2.60 17.76 -11.63
N PHE A 43 -2.63 16.68 -10.83
CA PHE A 43 -3.73 15.71 -10.87
C PHE A 43 -4.47 15.62 -9.52
N LEU A 44 -4.53 16.72 -8.77
CA LEU A 44 -5.13 16.77 -7.43
C LEU A 44 -6.56 16.20 -7.38
N ALA A 45 -7.40 16.56 -8.32
CA ALA A 45 -8.79 16.06 -8.36
C ALA A 45 -8.86 14.54 -8.57
N THR A 46 -7.97 13.99 -9.40
CA THR A 46 -7.84 12.54 -9.61
C THR A 46 -7.39 11.84 -8.33
N ASP A 47 -6.40 12.40 -7.63
CA ASP A 47 -5.87 11.79 -6.41
C ASP A 47 -6.86 11.88 -5.24
N ILE A 48 -7.65 12.96 -5.16
CA ILE A 48 -8.77 13.07 -4.21
C ILE A 48 -9.84 12.00 -4.53
N ALA A 49 -10.18 11.81 -5.80
CA ALA A 49 -11.13 10.76 -6.19
C ALA A 49 -10.62 9.36 -5.80
N TRP A 50 -9.34 9.07 -6.00
CA TRP A 50 -8.72 7.82 -5.54
C TRP A 50 -8.74 7.70 -4.01
N PHE A 51 -8.42 8.77 -3.28
CA PHE A 51 -8.49 8.79 -1.82
C PHE A 51 -9.88 8.40 -1.30
N LEU A 52 -10.94 8.97 -1.88
CA LEU A 52 -12.31 8.67 -1.47
C LEU A 52 -12.72 7.23 -1.83
N VAL A 53 -12.42 6.78 -3.04
CA VAL A 53 -12.86 5.47 -3.54
C VAL A 53 -12.01 4.34 -2.97
N ALA A 54 -10.68 4.44 -3.05
CA ALA A 54 -9.78 3.39 -2.58
C ALA A 54 -9.77 3.30 -1.05
N GLY A 55 -9.80 4.44 -0.35
CA GLY A 55 -9.91 4.48 1.10
C GLY A 55 -11.22 3.84 1.59
N GLY A 56 -12.35 4.21 0.97
CA GLY A 56 -13.65 3.60 1.26
C GLY A 56 -13.67 2.09 0.99
N ALA A 57 -13.11 1.66 -0.13
CA ALA A 57 -13.02 0.22 -0.47
C ALA A 57 -12.24 -0.57 0.58
N GLY A 58 -11.14 -0.03 1.10
CA GLY A 58 -10.35 -0.66 2.16
C GLY A 58 -11.14 -0.92 3.43
N VAL A 59 -11.91 0.07 3.87
CA VAL A 59 -12.80 -0.05 5.03
C VAL A 59 -13.86 -1.11 4.79
N VAL A 60 -14.53 -1.08 3.64
CA VAL A 60 -15.57 -2.06 3.28
C VAL A 60 -15.00 -3.49 3.30
N VAL A 61 -13.79 -3.69 2.76
CA VAL A 61 -13.12 -5.01 2.80
C VAL A 61 -12.96 -5.49 4.25
N THR A 62 -12.44 -4.67 5.14
CA THR A 62 -12.24 -5.05 6.55
C THR A 62 -13.57 -5.37 7.24
N LEU A 63 -14.60 -4.54 7.04
CA LEU A 63 -15.93 -4.74 7.64
C LEU A 63 -16.62 -6.01 7.15
N LEU A 64 -16.42 -6.40 5.89
CA LEU A 64 -17.02 -7.62 5.33
C LEU A 64 -16.23 -8.87 5.72
N LEU A 65 -14.91 -8.80 5.83
CA LEU A 65 -14.07 -9.95 6.18
C LEU A 65 -14.15 -10.31 7.65
N ALA A 66 -14.18 -9.34 8.56
CA ALA A 66 -14.15 -9.59 9.99
C ALA A 66 -15.21 -10.62 10.43
N PRO A 67 -16.53 -10.43 10.17
CA PRO A 67 -17.55 -11.37 10.62
C PRO A 67 -17.47 -12.76 9.97
N LEU A 68 -16.85 -12.85 8.78
CA LEU A 68 -16.69 -14.12 8.07
C LEU A 68 -15.52 -14.94 8.62
N LEU A 69 -14.43 -14.27 9.01
CA LEU A 69 -13.15 -14.90 9.32
C LEU A 69 -12.85 -14.99 10.81
N GLU A 70 -13.47 -14.19 11.69
CA GLU A 70 -13.28 -14.27 13.14
C GLU A 70 -13.56 -15.66 13.75
N ARG A 71 -14.39 -16.47 13.07
CA ARG A 71 -14.75 -17.83 13.51
C ARG A 71 -13.80 -18.91 12.98
N THR A 72 -12.84 -18.55 12.15
CA THR A 72 -11.92 -19.52 11.53
C THR A 72 -10.67 -19.77 12.35
N ALA A 73 -10.42 -18.95 13.37
CA ALA A 73 -9.27 -19.08 14.24
C ALA A 73 -9.35 -20.36 15.10
N VAL A 74 -8.42 -21.27 14.87
CA VAL A 74 -8.32 -22.51 15.65
C VAL A 74 -6.85 -22.85 15.91
N GLY A 75 -6.59 -23.36 17.10
CA GLY A 75 -5.30 -23.97 17.43
C GLY A 75 -4.47 -23.21 18.47
N PRO A 76 -3.30 -23.73 18.83
CA PRO A 76 -2.48 -23.23 19.95
C PRO A 76 -1.98 -21.79 19.75
N ILE A 77 -1.82 -21.34 18.49
CA ILE A 77 -1.38 -19.97 18.20
C ILE A 77 -2.46 -18.96 18.62
N ALA A 78 -3.74 -19.24 18.33
CA ALA A 78 -4.85 -18.37 18.73
C ALA A 78 -4.89 -18.20 20.25
N THR A 79 -4.73 -19.30 21.01
CA THR A 79 -4.69 -19.27 22.48
C THR A 79 -3.50 -18.46 23.02
N LEU A 80 -2.33 -18.59 22.39
CA LEU A 80 -1.16 -17.80 22.79
C LEU A 80 -1.35 -16.30 22.50
N LEU A 81 -2.01 -15.96 21.40
CA LEU A 81 -2.31 -14.57 21.06
C LEU A 81 -3.34 -13.96 22.02
N GLU A 82 -4.36 -14.72 22.45
CA GLU A 82 -5.36 -14.24 23.41
C GLU A 82 -4.76 -13.78 24.74
N ILE A 83 -3.72 -14.46 25.22
CA ILE A 83 -3.04 -14.13 26.48
C ILE A 83 -1.89 -13.12 26.31
N ALA A 84 -1.48 -12.85 25.08
CA ALA A 84 -0.39 -11.92 24.84
C ALA A 84 -0.85 -10.45 25.02
N PRO A 85 0.02 -9.57 25.57
CA PRO A 85 -0.29 -8.13 25.64
C PRO A 85 -0.60 -7.57 24.23
N THR A 86 -1.57 -6.66 24.16
CA THR A 86 -2.00 -6.04 22.88
C THR A 86 -0.85 -5.49 22.06
N GLY A 87 0.15 -4.84 22.70
CA GLY A 87 1.33 -4.32 21.99
C GLY A 87 2.14 -5.42 21.28
N VAL A 88 2.25 -6.61 21.90
CA VAL A 88 2.93 -7.78 21.31
C VAL A 88 2.10 -8.32 20.13
N GLN A 89 0.78 -8.43 20.28
CA GLN A 89 -0.11 -8.84 19.20
C GLN A 89 0.03 -7.90 18.00
N LEU A 90 0.00 -6.57 18.22
CA LEU A 90 0.14 -5.58 17.16
C LEU A 90 1.51 -5.66 16.47
N ALA A 91 2.60 -5.84 17.23
CA ALA A 91 3.94 -5.97 16.66
C ALA A 91 4.05 -7.21 15.76
N ILE A 92 3.56 -8.36 16.22
CA ILE A 92 3.50 -9.60 15.43
C ILE A 92 2.59 -9.40 14.20
N GLY A 93 1.42 -8.79 14.41
CA GLY A 93 0.46 -8.51 13.35
C GLY A 93 1.04 -7.65 12.23
N VAL A 94 1.75 -6.57 12.55
CA VAL A 94 2.42 -5.72 11.54
C VAL A 94 3.48 -6.49 10.77
N VAL A 95 4.28 -7.33 11.43
CA VAL A 95 5.31 -8.16 10.78
C VAL A 95 4.67 -9.13 9.79
N LEU A 96 3.61 -9.84 10.19
CA LEU A 96 2.92 -10.81 9.34
C LEU A 96 2.15 -10.15 8.19
N TYR A 97 1.49 -9.04 8.49
CA TYR A 97 0.77 -8.27 7.47
C TYR A 97 1.72 -7.73 6.40
N ASP A 98 2.88 -7.18 6.80
CA ASP A 98 3.88 -6.67 5.87
C ASP A 98 4.53 -7.79 5.03
N LEU A 99 4.79 -8.95 5.63
CA LEU A 99 5.28 -10.13 4.90
C LEU A 99 4.27 -10.59 3.83
N ALA A 100 2.99 -10.73 4.21
CA ALA A 100 1.93 -11.11 3.29
C ALA A 100 1.76 -10.07 2.18
N SER A 101 1.69 -8.78 2.55
CA SER A 101 1.57 -7.66 1.61
C SER A 101 2.77 -7.61 0.64
N THR A 102 4.00 -7.76 1.13
CA THR A 102 5.22 -7.78 0.30
C THR A 102 5.19 -8.95 -0.70
N THR A 103 4.74 -10.12 -0.25
CA THR A 103 4.64 -11.31 -1.11
C THR A 103 3.63 -11.09 -2.23
N ILE A 104 2.46 -10.53 -1.92
CA ILE A 104 1.42 -10.19 -2.87
C ILE A 104 1.91 -9.10 -3.83
N HIS A 105 2.53 -8.06 -3.32
CA HIS A 105 3.08 -6.96 -4.11
C HIS A 105 4.09 -7.46 -5.16
N ARG A 106 4.98 -8.37 -4.77
CA ARG A 106 5.88 -9.05 -5.71
C ARG A 106 5.14 -9.87 -6.78
N ALA A 107 4.06 -10.55 -6.38
CA ALA A 107 3.22 -11.30 -7.33
C ALA A 107 2.55 -10.35 -8.32
N MET A 108 2.12 -9.16 -7.88
CA MET A 108 1.53 -8.14 -8.75
C MET A 108 2.52 -7.64 -9.82
N HIS A 109 3.79 -7.50 -9.48
CA HIS A 109 4.82 -7.15 -10.45
C HIS A 109 5.25 -8.28 -11.39
N LYS A 110 4.89 -9.54 -11.09
CA LYS A 110 5.26 -10.70 -11.90
C LYS A 110 4.12 -11.19 -12.82
N SER A 111 2.89 -10.96 -12.42
CA SER A 111 1.71 -11.41 -13.15
C SER A 111 1.19 -10.30 -14.04
N ASP A 112 1.07 -10.53 -15.34
CA ASP A 112 0.56 -9.54 -16.30
C ASP A 112 -0.83 -9.00 -15.92
N VAL A 113 -1.70 -9.87 -15.40
CA VAL A 113 -3.07 -9.49 -14.99
C VAL A 113 -3.05 -8.63 -13.74
N LEU A 114 -2.25 -9.02 -12.74
CA LEU A 114 -2.15 -8.26 -11.50
C LEU A 114 -1.38 -6.95 -11.72
N TRP A 115 -0.37 -6.97 -12.59
CA TRP A 115 0.36 -5.78 -12.99
C TRP A 115 -0.52 -4.77 -13.69
N ALA A 116 -1.41 -5.19 -14.59
CA ALA A 116 -2.36 -4.28 -15.23
C ALA A 116 -3.19 -3.49 -14.21
N VAL A 117 -3.60 -4.15 -13.12
CA VAL A 117 -4.30 -3.49 -12.00
C VAL A 117 -3.38 -2.57 -11.19
N HIS A 118 -2.15 -3.02 -10.92
CA HIS A 118 -1.17 -2.32 -10.10
C HIS A 118 -0.50 -1.13 -10.82
N LYS A 119 -0.51 -1.09 -12.14
CA LYS A 119 -0.07 0.06 -12.93
C LYS A 119 -0.75 1.37 -12.50
N VAL A 120 -2.01 1.32 -12.03
CA VAL A 120 -2.72 2.49 -11.51
C VAL A 120 -1.94 3.12 -10.37
N HIS A 121 -1.42 2.29 -9.46
CA HIS A 121 -0.60 2.73 -8.34
C HIS A 121 0.72 3.36 -8.81
N HIS A 122 1.38 2.74 -9.78
CA HIS A 122 2.61 3.28 -10.39
C HIS A 122 2.38 4.47 -11.32
N SER A 123 1.15 4.79 -11.70
CA SER A 123 0.87 5.85 -12.69
C SER A 123 1.11 7.27 -12.19
N SER A 124 1.30 7.48 -10.89
CA SER A 124 1.55 8.81 -10.34
C SER A 124 2.90 9.34 -10.82
N ARG A 125 2.89 10.52 -11.43
CA ARG A 125 4.11 11.25 -11.82
C ARG A 125 4.62 12.16 -10.71
N GLU A 126 3.81 12.35 -9.69
CA GLU A 126 4.08 13.16 -8.51
C GLU A 126 3.89 12.26 -7.29
N LEU A 127 4.96 11.91 -6.62
CA LEU A 127 4.92 11.01 -5.47
C LEU A 127 4.93 11.80 -4.17
N ASP A 128 3.80 11.76 -3.49
CA ASP A 128 3.55 12.39 -2.19
C ASP A 128 2.55 11.55 -1.39
N ALA A 129 2.13 12.03 -0.22
CA ALA A 129 1.19 11.32 0.64
C ALA A 129 -0.11 10.91 -0.09
N LEU A 130 -0.66 11.75 -0.96
CA LEU A 130 -1.88 11.43 -1.71
C LEU A 130 -1.68 10.32 -2.74
N ALA A 131 -0.47 10.17 -3.30
CA ALA A 131 -0.19 9.09 -4.25
C ALA A 131 -0.36 7.69 -3.64
N THR A 132 -0.29 7.56 -2.30
CA THR A 132 -0.56 6.30 -1.57
C THR A 132 -1.91 5.70 -1.93
N THR A 133 -2.91 6.55 -2.12
CA THR A 133 -4.30 6.13 -2.34
C THR A 133 -4.64 5.90 -3.81
N ARG A 134 -3.73 6.26 -4.74
CA ARG A 134 -3.90 5.97 -6.16
C ARG A 134 -3.73 4.47 -6.40
N ALA A 135 -4.78 3.72 -6.15
CA ALA A 135 -4.83 2.27 -6.28
C ALA A 135 -6.19 1.83 -6.81
N HIS A 136 -6.20 0.92 -7.77
CA HIS A 136 -7.45 0.37 -8.29
C HIS A 136 -8.20 -0.41 -7.19
N MET A 137 -9.55 -0.38 -7.19
CA MET A 137 -10.35 -1.11 -6.17
C MET A 137 -10.03 -2.61 -6.15
N LEU A 138 -9.75 -3.22 -7.31
CA LEU A 138 -9.32 -4.63 -7.39
C LEU A 138 -7.95 -4.84 -6.73
N GLU A 139 -7.06 -3.85 -6.76
CA GLU A 139 -5.80 -3.92 -6.04
C GLU A 139 -6.02 -4.02 -4.53
N ASN A 140 -6.94 -3.21 -3.99
CA ASN A 140 -7.28 -3.27 -2.57
C ASN A 140 -7.77 -4.66 -2.16
N LEU A 141 -8.62 -5.30 -2.99
CA LEU A 141 -9.06 -6.68 -2.75
C LEU A 141 -7.87 -7.65 -2.77
N VAL A 142 -7.05 -7.60 -3.82
CA VAL A 142 -5.91 -8.50 -4.00
C VAL A 142 -4.87 -8.37 -2.86
N ARG A 143 -4.65 -7.16 -2.35
CA ARG A 143 -3.67 -6.91 -1.28
C ARG A 143 -4.24 -7.15 0.11
N GLN A 144 -5.41 -6.60 0.41
CA GLN A 144 -5.94 -6.59 1.77
C GLN A 144 -6.58 -7.91 2.17
N VAL A 145 -7.34 -8.56 1.26
CA VAL A 145 -8.04 -9.81 1.61
C VAL A 145 -7.06 -10.88 2.10
N PRO A 146 -6.00 -11.26 1.37
CA PRO A 146 -5.09 -12.29 1.85
C PRO A 146 -4.30 -11.85 3.09
N ALA A 147 -3.86 -10.59 3.17
CA ALA A 147 -3.08 -10.11 4.31
C ALA A 147 -3.90 -10.13 5.62
N GLN A 148 -5.17 -9.71 5.56
CA GLN A 148 -6.08 -9.79 6.72
C GLN A 148 -6.45 -11.23 7.04
N THR A 149 -6.70 -12.08 6.02
CA THR A 149 -7.02 -13.49 6.22
C THR A 149 -5.92 -14.22 7.01
N VAL A 150 -4.66 -13.96 6.73
CA VAL A 150 -3.54 -14.52 7.51
C VAL A 150 -3.69 -14.21 8.99
N LEU A 151 -4.01 -12.97 9.35
CA LEU A 151 -4.18 -12.58 10.75
C LEU A 151 -5.40 -13.24 11.39
N PHE A 152 -6.54 -13.27 10.71
CA PHE A 152 -7.75 -13.90 11.23
C PHE A 152 -7.56 -15.40 11.47
N VAL A 153 -6.94 -16.12 10.52
CA VAL A 153 -6.65 -17.55 10.65
C VAL A 153 -5.71 -17.83 11.83
N LEU A 154 -4.79 -16.92 12.13
CA LEU A 154 -3.90 -17.02 13.28
C LEU A 154 -4.57 -16.64 14.62
N GLY A 155 -5.79 -16.12 14.60
CA GLY A 155 -6.57 -15.83 15.81
C GLY A 155 -6.52 -14.37 16.29
N PHE A 156 -6.10 -13.44 15.44
CA PHE A 156 -6.22 -12.01 15.76
C PHE A 156 -7.69 -11.60 15.78
N SER A 157 -8.08 -10.80 16.78
CA SER A 157 -9.42 -10.19 16.81
C SER A 157 -9.61 -9.17 15.69
N GLY A 158 -10.85 -8.97 15.25
CA GLY A 158 -11.18 -7.97 14.23
C GLY A 158 -10.67 -6.57 14.56
N ALA A 159 -10.72 -6.18 15.83
CA ALA A 159 -10.17 -4.91 16.31
C ALA A 159 -8.65 -4.82 16.10
N ASN A 160 -7.91 -5.88 16.42
CA ASN A 160 -6.46 -5.92 16.23
C ASN A 160 -6.08 -5.97 14.74
N VAL A 161 -6.84 -6.71 13.91
CA VAL A 161 -6.64 -6.72 12.45
C VAL A 161 -6.86 -5.32 11.87
N ALA A 162 -7.92 -4.63 12.27
CA ALA A 162 -8.19 -3.26 11.84
C ALA A 162 -7.06 -2.29 12.27
N LEU A 163 -6.59 -2.39 13.51
CA LEU A 163 -5.53 -1.55 14.02
C LEU A 163 -4.19 -1.81 13.31
N VAL A 164 -3.86 -3.07 13.05
CA VAL A 164 -2.69 -3.45 12.23
C VAL A 164 -2.80 -2.86 10.82
N ALA A 165 -3.97 -2.94 10.19
CA ALA A 165 -4.20 -2.37 8.87
C ALA A 165 -4.03 -0.83 8.86
N VAL A 166 -4.47 -0.15 9.93
CA VAL A 166 -4.27 1.31 10.12
C VAL A 166 -2.80 1.66 10.27
N LEU A 167 -2.07 0.94 11.11
CA LEU A 167 -0.63 1.15 11.31
C LEU A 167 0.14 0.94 10.00
N PHE A 168 -0.20 -0.12 9.28
CA PHE A 168 0.39 -0.41 7.96
C PHE A 168 0.08 0.68 6.93
N ALA A 169 -1.19 1.12 6.85
CA ALA A 169 -1.60 2.19 5.94
C ALA A 169 -0.94 3.54 6.29
N GLY A 170 -0.83 3.86 7.58
CA GLY A 170 -0.12 5.05 8.06
C GLY A 170 1.36 5.02 7.64
N TRP A 171 2.02 3.87 7.76
CA TRP A 171 3.40 3.72 7.29
C TRP A 171 3.50 3.85 5.76
N ALA A 172 2.55 3.30 5.01
CA ALA A 172 2.50 3.46 3.55
C ALA A 172 2.37 4.93 3.15
N VAL A 173 1.56 5.73 3.87
CA VAL A 173 1.46 7.19 3.66
C VAL A 173 2.81 7.86 3.86
N VAL A 174 3.53 7.54 4.93
CA VAL A 174 4.88 8.06 5.17
C VAL A 174 5.83 7.60 4.06
N GLY A 175 5.78 6.34 3.66
CA GLY A 175 6.63 5.78 2.58
C GLY A 175 6.47 6.49 1.23
N HIS A 176 5.24 6.89 0.88
CA HIS A 176 4.97 7.64 -0.36
C HIS A 176 5.27 9.14 -0.23
N SER A 177 5.38 9.64 1.01
CA SER A 177 5.54 11.07 1.23
C SER A 177 6.79 11.60 0.56
N ASN A 178 6.75 12.88 0.14
CA ASN A 178 7.91 13.59 -0.39
C ASN A 178 8.83 14.12 0.73
N LEU A 179 8.71 13.57 1.95
CA LEU A 179 9.54 13.97 3.08
C LEU A 179 10.91 13.30 3.01
N ARG A 180 11.96 14.07 3.21
CA ARG A 180 13.33 13.55 3.39
C ARG A 180 13.53 13.00 4.80
N VAL A 181 12.69 12.03 5.14
CA VAL A 181 12.74 11.35 6.43
C VAL A 181 13.57 10.07 6.29
N GLY A 182 14.40 9.81 7.27
CA GLY A 182 15.17 8.58 7.36
C GLY A 182 16.69 8.83 7.33
N ALA A 183 17.38 8.20 8.29
CA ALA A 183 18.81 8.05 8.28
C ALA A 183 19.17 6.65 7.77
N ARG A 184 20.40 6.42 7.32
CA ARG A 184 20.85 5.13 6.80
C ARG A 184 20.60 3.95 7.74
N TRP A 185 20.77 4.16 9.03
CA TRP A 185 20.51 3.13 10.04
C TRP A 185 19.02 2.78 10.14
N ILE A 186 18.11 3.74 9.90
CA ILE A 186 16.68 3.49 9.80
C ILE A 186 16.37 2.63 8.56
N GLU A 187 17.00 2.93 7.42
CA GLU A 187 16.84 2.19 6.17
C GLU A 187 17.40 0.75 6.22
N MET A 188 18.18 0.43 7.26
CA MET A 188 18.58 -0.96 7.51
C MET A 188 17.40 -1.84 7.96
N LEU A 189 16.43 -1.26 8.65
CA LEU A 189 15.31 -1.97 9.23
C LEU A 189 13.97 -1.61 8.57
N PHE A 190 13.77 -0.33 8.26
CA PHE A 190 12.49 0.20 7.83
C PHE A 190 12.54 0.79 6.42
N VAL A 191 11.43 0.64 5.71
CA VAL A 191 11.19 1.33 4.45
C VAL A 191 10.92 2.80 4.73
N THR A 192 11.79 3.67 4.22
CA THR A 192 11.65 5.13 4.29
C THR A 192 11.08 5.66 2.97
N PRO A 193 10.64 6.93 2.89
CA PRO A 193 10.24 7.55 1.62
C PRO A 193 11.30 7.36 0.54
N ARG A 194 12.57 7.54 0.88
CA ARG A 194 13.70 7.40 -0.05
C ARG A 194 13.80 5.98 -0.63
N VAL A 195 13.53 4.95 0.18
CA VAL A 195 13.56 3.54 -0.25
C VAL A 195 12.34 3.22 -1.11
N HIS A 196 11.15 3.66 -0.71
CA HIS A 196 9.92 3.37 -1.43
C HIS A 196 9.81 4.12 -2.77
N HIS A 197 10.29 5.38 -2.82
CA HIS A 197 10.30 6.12 -4.08
C HIS A 197 11.12 5.42 -5.17
N LEU A 198 12.22 4.71 -4.82
CA LEU A 198 12.95 3.89 -5.78
C LEU A 198 12.09 2.80 -6.43
N HIS A 199 11.10 2.27 -5.70
CA HIS A 199 10.15 1.33 -6.25
C HIS A 199 9.25 1.95 -7.33
N HIS A 200 8.93 3.24 -7.23
CA HIS A 200 8.13 3.97 -8.22
C HIS A 200 8.94 4.53 -9.39
N VAL A 201 10.27 4.45 -9.36
CA VAL A 201 11.11 4.80 -10.50
C VAL A 201 11.06 3.66 -11.52
N PRO A 202 10.74 3.90 -12.82
CA PRO A 202 10.62 2.85 -13.84
C PRO A 202 11.80 1.88 -13.89
N ALA A 203 13.02 2.38 -13.79
CA ALA A 203 14.24 1.58 -13.86
C ALA A 203 14.43 0.62 -12.67
N THR A 204 13.81 0.90 -11.53
CA THR A 204 13.94 0.13 -10.28
C THR A 204 12.63 -0.41 -9.74
N SER A 205 11.54 -0.34 -10.49
CA SER A 205 10.21 -0.78 -10.08
C SER A 205 10.11 -2.28 -9.73
N GLN A 206 11.09 -3.10 -10.12
CA GLN A 206 11.19 -4.51 -9.74
C GLN A 206 12.01 -4.75 -8.45
N ARG A 207 12.15 -3.72 -7.62
CA ARG A 207 12.90 -3.71 -6.36
C ARG A 207 12.08 -3.04 -5.27
N ASN A 208 12.49 -3.20 -4.00
CA ASN A 208 11.92 -2.52 -2.83
C ASN A 208 10.39 -2.69 -2.71
N PHE A 209 9.92 -3.92 -2.67
CA PHE A 209 8.50 -4.26 -2.61
C PHE A 209 7.88 -4.12 -1.21
N ALA A 210 8.70 -4.16 -0.16
CA ALA A 210 8.24 -4.06 1.21
C ALA A 210 7.64 -2.68 1.52
N THR A 211 6.67 -2.66 2.43
CA THR A 211 6.05 -1.40 2.88
C THR A 211 6.63 -0.94 4.22
N VAL A 212 6.87 -1.85 5.17
CA VAL A 212 7.35 -1.49 6.52
C VAL A 212 8.80 -1.93 6.73
N PHE A 213 9.13 -3.21 6.53
CA PHE A 213 10.43 -3.76 6.87
C PHE A 213 11.27 -4.09 5.64
N THR A 214 12.45 -3.48 5.51
CA THR A 214 13.38 -3.77 4.40
C THR A 214 13.92 -5.20 4.42
N ALA A 215 13.76 -5.93 5.52
CA ALA A 215 14.20 -7.30 5.69
C ALA A 215 13.68 -8.22 4.57
N TRP A 216 12.42 -8.08 4.15
CA TRP A 216 11.81 -8.92 3.11
C TRP A 216 12.48 -8.76 1.75
N ASP A 217 12.84 -7.52 1.41
CA ASP A 217 13.58 -7.24 0.18
C ASP A 217 15.04 -7.68 0.26
N ARG A 218 15.65 -7.59 1.44
CA ARG A 218 17.03 -8.05 1.67
C ARG A 218 17.16 -9.55 1.54
N VAL A 219 16.34 -10.34 2.24
CA VAL A 219 16.39 -11.81 2.18
C VAL A 219 16.02 -12.35 0.80
N THR A 220 15.30 -11.58 -0.01
CA THR A 220 14.94 -11.96 -1.38
C THR A 220 15.84 -11.32 -2.45
N ASN A 221 16.91 -10.65 -2.04
CA ASN A 221 17.85 -9.93 -2.92
C ASN A 221 17.18 -8.91 -3.84
N ARG A 222 16.19 -8.18 -3.30
CA ARG A 222 15.43 -7.14 -4.00
C ARG A 222 15.65 -5.74 -3.44
N PHE A 223 16.39 -5.61 -2.35
CA PHE A 223 16.71 -4.31 -1.77
C PHE A 223 17.69 -3.53 -2.63
N VAL A 224 17.36 -2.27 -2.91
CA VAL A 224 18.25 -1.28 -3.55
C VAL A 224 18.29 -0.03 -2.67
N SER A 225 19.50 0.45 -2.42
CA SER A 225 19.71 1.67 -1.64
C SER A 225 19.75 2.90 -2.54
N VAL A 226 19.49 4.04 -1.93
CA VAL A 226 19.43 5.37 -2.56
C VAL A 226 20.70 5.81 -3.31
N ARG A 227 21.85 5.16 -3.10
CA ARG A 227 23.12 5.56 -3.72
C ARG A 227 23.23 5.23 -5.21
N SER A 228 22.37 4.36 -5.72
CA SER A 228 22.55 3.73 -7.02
C SER A 228 21.42 3.97 -8.01
N ALA A 229 20.42 4.80 -7.70
CA ALA A 229 19.27 4.96 -8.56
C ALA A 229 19.02 6.40 -9.02
N PRO A 230 18.61 6.59 -10.29
CA PRO A 230 18.12 7.87 -10.77
C PRO A 230 16.78 8.22 -10.11
N TRP A 231 16.64 9.45 -9.62
CA TRP A 231 15.43 10.00 -8.99
C TRP A 231 14.54 10.79 -9.95
N ASP A 232 14.82 10.72 -11.24
CA ASP A 232 14.41 11.78 -12.14
C ASP A 232 12.98 11.65 -12.62
N GLU A 233 12.39 10.45 -12.59
CA GLU A 233 11.07 10.23 -13.15
C GLU A 233 10.31 9.13 -12.42
N PHE A 234 9.04 9.42 -12.08
CA PHE A 234 8.08 8.43 -11.56
C PHE A 234 7.07 8.07 -12.63
N GLY A 235 6.54 6.85 -12.59
CA GLY A 235 5.50 6.41 -13.50
C GLY A 235 5.58 4.95 -13.89
N VAL A 236 4.67 4.54 -14.75
CA VAL A 236 4.61 3.17 -15.27
C VAL A 236 5.79 2.93 -16.23
N PRO A 237 6.61 1.88 -16.03
CA PRO A 237 7.70 1.55 -16.93
C PRO A 237 7.24 1.42 -18.39
N GLY A 238 7.87 2.19 -19.30
CA GLY A 238 7.52 2.25 -20.71
C GLY A 238 6.26 3.06 -21.06
N GLU A 239 5.51 3.53 -20.07
CA GLU A 239 4.24 4.22 -20.28
C GLU A 239 4.14 5.54 -19.48
N VAL A 240 5.24 6.12 -19.04
CA VAL A 240 5.26 7.30 -18.15
C VAL A 240 4.41 8.44 -18.72
N GLU A 241 4.53 8.75 -20.01
CA GLU A 241 3.78 9.83 -20.66
C GLU A 241 2.41 9.39 -21.18
N SER A 242 2.23 8.11 -21.52
CA SER A 242 1.03 7.61 -22.17
C SER A 242 -0.03 7.05 -21.24
N TYR A 243 0.35 6.64 -20.00
CA TYR A 243 -0.62 6.06 -19.08
C TYR A 243 -1.69 7.08 -18.64
N PRO A 244 -2.99 6.71 -18.66
CA PRO A 244 -4.08 7.63 -18.37
C PRO A 244 -3.97 8.23 -16.96
N GLN A 245 -4.09 9.55 -16.86
CA GLN A 245 -4.02 10.26 -15.59
C GLN A 245 -5.37 10.65 -15.01
N ARG A 246 -6.45 10.70 -15.86
CA ARG A 246 -7.80 11.01 -15.39
C ARG A 246 -8.41 9.81 -14.68
N PHE A 247 -9.10 10.02 -13.57
CA PHE A 247 -9.66 8.97 -12.72
C PHE A 247 -10.46 7.92 -13.51
N VAL A 248 -11.43 8.34 -14.33
CA VAL A 248 -12.32 7.44 -15.08
C VAL A 248 -11.54 6.58 -16.09
N ASP A 249 -10.55 7.18 -16.76
CA ASP A 249 -9.75 6.50 -17.76
C ASP A 249 -8.81 5.49 -17.08
N ALA A 250 -8.19 5.89 -15.96
CA ALA A 250 -7.32 5.02 -15.16
C ALA A 250 -8.08 3.84 -14.52
N VAL A 251 -9.35 4.01 -14.14
CA VAL A 251 -10.21 2.90 -13.67
C VAL A 251 -10.48 1.88 -14.79
N ARG A 252 -10.64 2.34 -16.01
CA ARG A 252 -10.97 1.46 -17.15
C ARG A 252 -9.76 0.76 -17.76
N GLU A 253 -8.57 1.34 -17.61
CA GLU A 253 -7.35 0.90 -18.30
C GLU A 253 -6.96 -0.55 -17.97
N PRO A 254 -6.94 -1.00 -16.70
CA PRO A 254 -6.67 -2.40 -16.37
C PRO A 254 -7.62 -3.39 -17.07
N LEU A 255 -8.89 -3.06 -17.16
CA LEU A 255 -9.89 -3.92 -17.79
C LEU A 255 -9.67 -4.03 -19.29
N LYS A 256 -9.35 -2.93 -19.96
CA LYS A 256 -9.01 -2.92 -21.38
C LYS A 256 -7.76 -3.75 -21.67
N GLU A 257 -6.72 -3.56 -20.87
CA GLU A 257 -5.47 -4.29 -21.03
C GLU A 257 -5.64 -5.80 -20.84
N ILE A 258 -6.36 -6.22 -19.79
CA ILE A 258 -6.66 -7.63 -19.52
C ILE A 258 -7.48 -8.24 -20.66
N HIS A 259 -8.50 -7.51 -21.13
CA HIS A 259 -9.35 -7.97 -22.25
C HIS A 259 -8.56 -8.10 -23.55
N GLY A 260 -7.77 -7.10 -23.89
CA GLY A 260 -6.92 -7.10 -25.10
C GLY A 260 -5.92 -8.26 -25.12
N ARG A 261 -5.24 -8.53 -24.00
CA ARG A 261 -4.34 -9.68 -23.84
C ARG A 261 -5.05 -11.02 -23.99
N ARG A 262 -6.27 -11.15 -23.46
CA ARG A 262 -7.08 -12.36 -23.64
C ARG A 262 -7.43 -12.58 -25.10
N HIS A 263 -7.80 -11.53 -25.82
CA HIS A 263 -8.14 -11.62 -27.24
C HIS A 263 -6.94 -12.04 -28.10
N ALA A 264 -5.77 -11.43 -27.86
CA ALA A 264 -4.54 -11.77 -28.55
C ALA A 264 -4.13 -13.25 -28.35
N ARG A 265 -4.37 -13.83 -27.16
CA ARG A 265 -4.08 -15.25 -26.88
C ARG A 265 -5.06 -16.22 -27.54
N LEU A 266 -6.28 -15.78 -27.85
CA LEU A 266 -7.29 -16.63 -28.50
C LEU A 266 -7.17 -16.61 -30.05
N THR A 267 -6.45 -15.63 -30.59
CA THR A 267 -6.26 -15.45 -32.05
C THR A 267 -4.86 -15.86 -32.51
N ALA A 268 -3.97 -16.25 -31.61
CA ALA A 268 -2.65 -16.80 -31.88
C ALA A 268 -2.64 -18.33 -31.74
#